data_e36e2be6aed394b69e71ea00ab9d7887
#
_entry.id   e36e2be6aed394b69e71ea00ab9d7887
#
_cell.length_a   1.000
_cell.length_b   1.000
_cell.length_c   1.000
_cell.angle_alpha   90.00
_cell.angle_beta   90.00
_cell.angle_gamma   90.00
#
_symmetry.space_group_name_H-M   'P 1'
#
loop_
_entity.id
_entity.type
_entity.pdbx_description
1 polymer ?
#
loop_
_entity_poly.entity_id
_entity_poly.type
_entity_poly.pdbx_seq_one_letter_code
_entity_poly.pdbx_strand_id
1 'polypeptide(L)'
;MDKKIRWLRVSYRTGAIIDALAAVQMLSPNIFAVTNNLNNFQPAAEYHYAMGMGASLMIGWTVLLLWADRKPFERKGVLGITIIPVIFGLILNEIAAVQSQFISAGTMLPIWICQAFLVLLFGYSYFKARGKSV
;
A
#
# COMPACT_ATOMS: atom_id res chain seq x y z
N MET A 1 -18.62 4.13 -20.29
CA MET A 1 -18.26 4.09 -18.86
C MET A 1 -17.82 5.49 -18.44
N ASP A 2 -18.43 6.05 -17.40
CA ASP A 2 -18.10 7.39 -16.90
C ASP A 2 -16.59 7.47 -16.56
N LYS A 3 -15.93 8.54 -17.02
CA LYS A 3 -14.51 8.79 -16.74
C LYS A 3 -14.19 8.76 -15.23
N LYS A 4 -15.14 9.17 -14.37
CA LYS A 4 -14.97 9.12 -12.91
C LYS A 4 -14.89 7.68 -12.39
N ILE A 5 -15.78 6.82 -12.85
CA ILE A 5 -15.81 5.39 -12.48
C ILE A 5 -14.54 4.69 -12.95
N ARG A 6 -14.05 5.02 -14.14
CA ARG A 6 -12.82 4.44 -14.68
C ARG A 6 -11.62 4.75 -13.78
N TRP A 7 -11.45 5.99 -13.33
CA TRP A 7 -10.35 6.37 -12.45
C TRP A 7 -10.42 5.70 -11.08
N LEU A 8 -11.61 5.60 -10.50
CA LEU A 8 -11.82 4.86 -9.26
C LEU A 8 -11.42 3.39 -9.40
N ARG A 9 -11.83 2.73 -10.48
CA ARG A 9 -11.46 1.33 -10.74
C ARG A 9 -9.96 1.14 -10.93
N VAL A 10 -9.32 2.04 -11.67
CA VAL A 10 -7.85 2.02 -11.82
C VAL A 10 -7.19 2.13 -10.44
N SER A 11 -7.63 3.05 -9.59
CA SER A 11 -7.09 3.21 -8.24
C SER A 11 -7.25 1.94 -7.40
N TYR A 12 -8.46 1.36 -7.33
CA TYR A 12 -8.69 0.15 -6.54
C TYR A 12 -7.84 -1.03 -7.01
N ARG A 13 -7.77 -1.26 -8.31
CA ARG A 13 -6.99 -2.38 -8.87
C ARG A 13 -5.50 -2.19 -8.68
N THR A 14 -5.00 -0.99 -8.92
CA THR A 14 -3.58 -0.67 -8.69
C THR A 14 -3.22 -0.86 -7.21
N GLY A 15 -4.04 -0.33 -6.30
CA GLY A 15 -3.84 -0.51 -4.86
C GLY A 15 -3.88 -1.99 -4.46
N ALA A 16 -4.86 -2.74 -4.94
CA ALA A 16 -4.99 -4.17 -4.63
C ALA A 16 -3.77 -4.99 -5.10
N ILE A 17 -3.23 -4.69 -6.27
CA ILE A 17 -2.01 -5.36 -6.79
C ILE A 17 -0.81 -5.04 -5.89
N ILE A 18 -0.63 -3.77 -5.54
CA ILE A 18 0.50 -3.34 -4.70
C ILE A 18 0.41 -3.95 -3.30
N ASP A 19 -0.77 -3.95 -2.69
CA ASP A 19 -0.98 -4.56 -1.37
C ASP A 19 -0.76 -6.08 -1.39
N ALA A 20 -1.20 -6.76 -2.45
CA ALA A 20 -0.94 -8.19 -2.62
C ALA A 20 0.57 -8.47 -2.74
N LEU A 21 1.31 -7.67 -3.49
CA LEU A 21 2.77 -7.78 -3.59
C LEU A 21 3.46 -7.50 -2.25
N ALA A 22 2.98 -6.52 -1.49
CA ALA A 22 3.47 -6.22 -0.15
C ALA A 22 3.24 -7.42 0.81
N ALA A 23 2.08 -8.07 0.75
CA ALA A 23 1.80 -9.26 1.53
C ALA A 23 2.74 -10.41 1.19
N VAL A 24 3.04 -10.64 -0.08
CA VAL A 24 4.02 -11.66 -0.53
C VAL A 24 5.41 -11.33 0.01
N GLN A 25 5.84 -10.08 -0.06
CA GLN A 25 7.12 -9.63 0.51
C GLN A 25 7.19 -9.90 2.02
N MET A 26 6.12 -9.60 2.76
CA MET A 26 6.07 -9.83 4.21
C MET A 26 6.15 -11.31 4.58
N LEU A 27 5.56 -12.19 3.78
CA LEU A 27 5.56 -13.64 4.02
C LEU A 27 6.85 -14.32 3.62
N SER A 28 7.69 -13.68 2.81
CA SER A 28 8.96 -14.24 2.33
C SER A 28 10.15 -13.45 2.83
N PRO A 29 10.88 -13.93 3.85
CA PRO A 29 12.09 -13.26 4.35
C PRO A 29 13.14 -13.02 3.26
N ASN A 30 13.26 -13.93 2.30
CA ASN A 30 14.20 -13.78 1.20
C ASN A 30 13.84 -12.61 0.28
N ILE A 31 12.56 -12.50 -0.09
CA ILE A 31 12.08 -11.37 -0.91
C ILE A 31 12.25 -10.07 -0.12
N PHE A 32 11.91 -10.07 1.16
CA PHE A 32 12.09 -8.92 2.03
C PHE A 32 13.56 -8.48 2.09
N ALA A 33 14.47 -9.41 2.29
CA ALA A 33 15.90 -9.11 2.34
C ALA A 33 16.43 -8.53 1.02
N VAL A 34 16.07 -9.14 -0.11
CA VAL A 34 16.50 -8.66 -1.44
C VAL A 34 15.95 -7.28 -1.74
N THR A 35 14.66 -7.04 -1.50
CA THR A 35 14.02 -5.74 -1.80
C THR A 35 14.52 -4.61 -0.90
N ASN A 36 14.98 -4.94 0.32
CA ASN A 36 15.51 -3.96 1.27
C ASN A 36 17.05 -3.94 1.34
N ASN A 37 17.71 -4.67 0.43
CA ASN A 37 19.17 -4.75 0.33
C ASN A 37 19.84 -5.13 1.65
N LEU A 38 19.27 -6.13 2.33
CA LEU A 38 19.76 -6.64 3.62
C LEU A 38 20.66 -7.86 3.39
N ASN A 39 21.96 -7.71 3.65
CA ASN A 39 22.91 -8.81 3.56
C ASN A 39 22.86 -9.67 4.82
N ASN A 40 22.90 -11.00 4.65
CA ASN A 40 22.90 -11.97 5.76
C ASN A 40 21.70 -11.81 6.71
N PHE A 41 20.54 -11.44 6.18
CA PHE A 41 19.34 -11.28 6.96
C PHE A 41 18.86 -12.63 7.51
N GLN A 42 18.89 -12.77 8.82
CA GLN A 42 18.38 -13.94 9.54
C GLN A 42 17.26 -13.51 10.48
N PRO A 43 16.00 -13.60 10.04
CA PRO A 43 14.89 -13.16 10.85
C PRO A 43 14.63 -14.07 12.04
N ALA A 44 14.38 -13.47 13.20
CA ALA A 44 13.98 -14.17 14.41
C ALA A 44 12.45 -14.44 14.43
N ALA A 45 11.98 -15.17 15.45
CA ALA A 45 10.58 -15.53 15.59
C ALA A 45 9.65 -14.29 15.67
N GLU A 46 10.11 -13.24 16.31
CA GLU A 46 9.37 -11.98 16.45
C GLU A 46 9.12 -11.32 15.09
N TYR A 47 10.09 -11.37 14.19
CA TYR A 47 9.94 -10.90 12.82
C TYR A 47 8.85 -11.69 12.09
N HIS A 48 8.90 -13.02 12.13
CA HIS A 48 7.90 -13.86 11.48
C HIS A 48 6.49 -13.62 12.01
N TYR A 49 6.36 -13.44 13.32
CA TYR A 49 5.09 -13.15 13.95
C TYR A 49 4.53 -11.78 13.48
N ALA A 50 5.32 -10.73 13.58
CA ALA A 50 4.91 -9.37 13.18
C ALA A 50 4.60 -9.30 11.68
N MET A 51 5.43 -9.91 10.83
CA MET A 51 5.22 -9.93 9.39
C MET A 51 4.01 -10.77 8.98
N GLY A 52 3.73 -11.86 9.68
CA GLY A 52 2.53 -12.66 9.48
C GLY A 52 1.26 -11.87 9.78
N MET A 53 1.25 -11.10 10.86
CA MET A 53 0.14 -10.17 11.17
C MET A 53 0.00 -9.08 10.10
N GLY A 54 1.09 -8.44 9.71
CA GLY A 54 1.09 -7.43 8.66
C GLY A 54 0.58 -7.97 7.32
N ALA A 55 1.05 -9.15 6.92
CA ALA A 55 0.60 -9.81 5.69
C ALA A 55 -0.89 -10.13 5.71
N SER A 56 -1.41 -10.62 6.85
CA SER A 56 -2.85 -10.89 7.00
C SER A 56 -3.68 -9.62 6.81
N LEU A 57 -3.24 -8.49 7.37
CA LEU A 57 -3.90 -7.19 7.19
C LEU A 57 -3.79 -6.70 5.75
N MET A 58 -2.65 -6.88 5.09
CA MET A 58 -2.47 -6.50 3.68
C MET A 58 -3.34 -7.34 2.74
N ILE A 59 -3.48 -8.63 2.99
CA ILE A 59 -4.41 -9.50 2.26
C ILE A 59 -5.85 -9.02 2.47
N GLY A 60 -6.23 -8.74 3.70
CA GLY A 60 -7.56 -8.20 4.03
C GLY A 60 -7.81 -6.87 3.32
N TRP A 61 -6.82 -5.98 3.26
CA TRP A 61 -6.92 -4.71 2.55
C TRP A 61 -7.02 -4.89 1.03
N THR A 62 -6.27 -5.84 0.46
CA THR A 62 -6.39 -6.24 -0.94
C THR A 62 -7.82 -6.65 -1.28
N VAL A 63 -8.43 -7.52 -0.45
CA VAL A 63 -9.82 -7.95 -0.62
C VAL A 63 -10.79 -6.77 -0.49
N LEU A 64 -10.55 -5.85 0.46
CA LEU A 64 -11.34 -4.64 0.64
C LEU A 64 -11.33 -3.74 -0.59
N LEU A 65 -10.16 -3.53 -1.21
CA LEU A 65 -10.04 -2.75 -2.43
C LEU A 65 -10.75 -3.41 -3.61
N LEU A 66 -10.63 -4.72 -3.78
CA LEU A 66 -11.35 -5.47 -4.81
C LEU A 66 -12.88 -5.45 -4.56
N TRP A 67 -13.30 -5.52 -3.31
CA TRP A 67 -14.71 -5.35 -2.97
C TRP A 67 -15.21 -3.93 -3.25
N ALA A 68 -14.38 -2.91 -3.03
CA ALA A 68 -14.72 -1.52 -3.36
C ALA A 68 -14.84 -1.29 -4.87
N ASP A 69 -14.03 -1.98 -5.70
CA ASP A 69 -14.12 -1.90 -7.17
C ASP A 69 -15.47 -2.36 -7.74
N ARG A 70 -16.23 -3.18 -7.01
CA ARG A 70 -17.57 -3.61 -7.45
C ARG A 70 -18.59 -2.46 -7.46
N LYS A 71 -18.46 -1.52 -6.53
CA LYS A 71 -19.30 -0.32 -6.40
C LYS A 71 -18.43 0.92 -6.17
N PRO A 72 -17.65 1.32 -7.16
CA PRO A 72 -16.53 2.25 -6.97
C PRO A 72 -16.98 3.62 -6.47
N PHE A 73 -18.13 4.11 -6.90
CA PHE A 73 -18.63 5.43 -6.52
C PHE A 73 -19.17 5.45 -5.09
N GLU A 74 -19.94 4.43 -4.71
CA GLU A 74 -20.50 4.31 -3.36
C GLU A 74 -19.41 4.15 -2.29
N ARG A 75 -18.33 3.46 -2.64
CA ARG A 75 -17.25 3.05 -1.72
C ARG A 75 -16.00 3.91 -1.83
N LYS A 76 -16.07 5.05 -2.48
CA LYS A 76 -14.92 5.96 -2.67
C LYS A 76 -14.19 6.36 -1.39
N GLY A 77 -14.87 6.32 -0.24
CA GLY A 77 -14.27 6.57 1.06
C GLY A 77 -13.11 5.62 1.40
N VAL A 78 -13.09 4.40 0.85
CA VAL A 78 -12.01 3.44 1.04
C VAL A 78 -10.67 4.01 0.54
N LEU A 79 -10.65 4.80 -0.53
CA LEU A 79 -9.42 5.46 -1.01
C LEU A 79 -8.87 6.46 0.02
N GLY A 80 -9.75 7.24 0.66
CA GLY A 80 -9.35 8.17 1.72
C GLY A 80 -8.76 7.46 2.93
N ILE A 81 -9.39 6.36 3.36
CA ILE A 81 -8.90 5.54 4.47
C ILE A 81 -7.57 4.86 4.08
N THR A 82 -7.38 4.48 2.83
CA THR A 82 -6.10 3.92 2.37
C THR A 82 -4.99 4.97 2.41
N ILE A 83 -5.26 6.21 2.06
CA ILE A 83 -4.25 7.28 2.11
C ILE A 83 -3.86 7.59 3.56
N ILE A 84 -4.83 7.94 4.41
CA ILE A 84 -4.51 8.56 5.71
C ILE A 84 -3.92 7.57 6.71
N PRO A 85 -4.58 6.50 7.18
CA PRO A 85 -3.94 5.61 8.14
C PRO A 85 -2.97 4.62 7.51
N VAL A 86 -3.21 4.12 6.29
CA VAL A 86 -2.38 3.05 5.72
C VAL A 86 -1.11 3.61 5.11
N ILE A 87 -1.19 4.42 4.05
CA ILE A 87 0.03 4.91 3.37
C ILE A 87 0.84 5.82 4.28
N PHE A 88 0.22 6.75 5.00
CA PHE A 88 0.94 7.61 5.94
C PHE A 88 1.56 6.82 7.09
N GLY A 89 0.87 5.81 7.62
CA GLY A 89 1.40 4.92 8.65
C GLY A 89 2.63 4.15 8.17
N LEU A 90 2.61 3.64 6.94
CA LEU A 90 3.75 2.98 6.31
C LEU A 90 4.93 3.93 6.16
N ILE A 91 4.71 5.16 5.66
CA ILE A 91 5.77 6.17 5.51
C ILE A 91 6.43 6.48 6.86
N LEU A 92 5.65 6.66 7.92
CA LEU A 92 6.20 6.92 9.26
C LEU A 92 7.06 5.74 9.75
N ASN A 93 6.62 4.52 9.51
CA ASN A 93 7.38 3.31 9.88
C ASN A 93 8.68 3.18 9.06
N GLU A 94 8.64 3.50 7.78
CA GLU A 94 9.80 3.49 6.89
C GLU A 94 10.82 4.59 7.27
N ILE A 95 10.35 5.78 7.65
CA ILE A 95 11.23 6.85 8.17
C ILE A 95 11.93 6.37 9.45
N ALA A 96 11.21 5.72 10.36
CA ALA A 96 11.80 5.16 11.57
C ALA A 96 12.85 4.07 11.26
N ALA A 97 12.59 3.22 10.26
CA ALA A 97 13.55 2.21 9.79
C ALA A 97 14.84 2.82 9.23
N VAL A 98 14.72 3.93 8.48
CA VAL A 98 15.89 4.67 7.97
C VAL A 98 16.65 5.37 9.11
N GLN A 99 15.95 5.99 10.05
CA GLN A 99 16.57 6.66 11.20
C GLN A 99 17.32 5.68 12.11
N SER A 100 16.81 4.45 12.25
CA SER A 100 17.48 3.39 13.02
C SER A 100 18.65 2.73 12.26
N GLN A 101 18.92 3.18 11.03
CA GLN A 101 19.95 2.60 10.13
C GLN A 101 19.69 1.13 9.75
N PHE A 102 18.48 0.63 9.97
CA PHE A 102 18.08 -0.72 9.57
C PHE A 102 18.01 -0.85 8.03
N ILE A 103 17.51 0.18 7.36
CA ILE A 103 17.42 0.24 5.90
C ILE A 103 17.97 1.59 5.43
N SER A 104 18.71 1.61 4.32
CA SER A 104 19.25 2.86 3.78
C SER A 104 18.15 3.70 3.12
N ALA A 105 18.27 5.03 3.20
CA ALA A 105 17.36 5.96 2.52
C ALA A 105 17.31 5.74 1.00
N GLY A 106 18.45 5.39 0.39
CA GLY A 106 18.53 5.09 -1.05
C GLY A 106 17.69 3.87 -1.43
N THR A 107 17.63 2.85 -0.58
CA THR A 107 16.79 1.66 -0.78
C THR A 107 15.31 1.99 -0.64
N MET A 108 14.93 2.93 0.24
CA MET A 108 13.53 3.34 0.44
C MET A 108 13.01 4.27 -0.66
N LEU A 109 13.87 4.94 -1.39
CA LEU A 109 13.47 5.94 -2.39
C LEU A 109 12.46 5.42 -3.43
N PRO A 110 12.62 4.24 -4.07
CA PRO A 110 11.62 3.69 -4.99
C PRO A 110 10.26 3.45 -4.34
N ILE A 111 10.26 3.02 -3.08
CA ILE A 111 9.04 2.76 -2.31
C ILE A 111 8.30 4.07 -2.05
N TRP A 112 9.00 5.11 -1.62
CA TRP A 112 8.42 6.44 -1.39
C TRP A 112 7.88 7.08 -2.69
N ILE A 113 8.56 6.87 -3.82
CA ILE A 113 8.06 7.32 -5.13
C ILE A 113 6.75 6.58 -5.47
N CYS A 114 6.69 5.27 -5.26
CA CYS A 114 5.49 4.48 -5.46
C CYS A 114 4.34 4.95 -4.56
N GLN A 115 4.60 5.21 -3.29
CA GLN A 115 3.61 5.71 -2.33
C GLN A 115 3.11 7.11 -2.70
N ALA A 116 4.00 8.01 -3.12
CA ALA A 116 3.62 9.33 -3.62
C ALA A 116 2.71 9.22 -4.85
N PHE A 117 3.03 8.33 -5.78
CA PHE A 117 2.18 8.03 -6.94
C PHE A 117 0.80 7.52 -6.51
N LEU A 118 0.72 6.60 -5.54
CA LEU A 118 -0.55 6.09 -5.02
C LEU A 118 -1.39 7.19 -4.35
N VAL A 119 -0.77 8.04 -3.54
CA VAL A 119 -1.46 9.18 -2.90
C VAL A 119 -2.05 10.11 -3.94
N LEU A 120 -1.28 10.45 -4.99
CA LEU A 120 -1.75 11.30 -6.08
C LEU A 120 -2.89 10.62 -6.87
N LEU A 121 -2.75 9.35 -7.22
CA LEU A 121 -3.75 8.61 -7.96
C LEU A 121 -5.07 8.48 -7.17
N PHE A 122 -4.98 8.09 -5.91
CA PHE A 122 -6.16 7.90 -5.05
C PHE A 122 -6.82 9.23 -4.71
N GLY A 123 -6.03 10.25 -4.39
CA GLY A 123 -6.52 11.61 -4.14
C GLY A 123 -7.22 12.18 -5.35
N TYR A 124 -6.60 12.12 -6.53
CA TYR A 124 -7.20 12.57 -7.78
C TYR A 124 -8.53 11.87 -8.06
N SER A 125 -8.55 10.53 -7.94
CA SER A 125 -9.76 9.74 -8.19
C SER A 125 -10.87 10.05 -7.20
N TYR A 126 -10.52 10.21 -5.92
CA TYR A 126 -11.46 10.57 -4.87
C TYR A 126 -12.08 11.95 -5.09
N PHE A 127 -11.27 12.98 -5.32
CA PHE A 127 -11.76 14.35 -5.53
C PHE A 127 -12.56 14.48 -6.82
N LYS A 128 -12.13 13.82 -7.90
CA LYS A 128 -12.87 13.77 -9.16
C LYS A 128 -14.26 13.13 -9.00
N ALA A 129 -14.34 12.11 -8.13
CA ALA A 129 -15.60 11.44 -7.81
C ALA A 129 -16.48 12.23 -6.83
N ARG A 130 -15.95 13.24 -6.11
CA ARG A 130 -16.68 14.07 -5.17
C ARG A 130 -17.57 15.11 -5.87
N GLY A 131 -17.19 15.58 -7.06
CA GLY A 131 -18.01 16.48 -7.87
C GLY A 131 -19.34 15.81 -8.22
N LYS A 132 -20.47 16.49 -7.96
CA LYS A 132 -21.83 16.00 -8.20
C LYS A 132 -21.91 15.32 -9.57
N SER A 133 -22.37 14.06 -9.58
CA SER A 133 -23.04 13.51 -10.77
C SER A 133 -24.34 14.27 -10.90
N VAL A 134 -24.42 15.08 -11.92
CA VAL A 134 -25.70 15.59 -12.39
C VAL A 134 -26.47 14.42 -13.00
#